data_c82761483c27184be3755afb5a7aebb6
#
_entry.id   c82761483c27184be3755afb5a7aebb6
#
_cell.length_a   1.000
_cell.length_b   1.000
_cell.length_c   1.000
_cell.angle_alpha   90.00
_cell.angle_beta   90.00
_cell.angle_gamma   90.00
#
_symmetry.space_group_name_H-M   'P 1'
#
loop_
_entity.id
_entity.type
_entity.pdbx_description
1 polymer ?
#
loop_
_entity_poly.entity_id
_entity_poly.type
_entity_poly.pdbx_seq_one_letter_code
_entity_poly.pdbx_strand_id
1 'polypeptide(L)'
;DTARDAYTIIRLKRILCRSAWALHEQLAAGSFRPTGIELSFDDIPELDAVNVRLAEKSRIRLQGRIDRVDTARTDEAVYVKIVDYKSGMTEFNPVSLYYGLQLQLVVYLNAALEMEEKQERQRKVIPAGIFYYHMQDPVLEKEAGMDNEQARQKLLRKLRPDGILNSDEQVLSMLDRNLTGDSL
;
A
#
# COMPACT_ATOMS: atom_id res chain seq x y z
N ASP A 1 22.07 -28.44 2.29
CA ASP A 1 22.31 -26.97 2.38
C ASP A 1 23.50 -26.62 1.49
N THR A 2 23.24 -25.98 0.38
CA THR A 2 24.26 -25.54 -0.57
C THR A 2 24.67 -24.10 -0.27
N ALA A 3 25.86 -23.67 -0.75
CA ALA A 3 26.29 -22.27 -0.68
C ALA A 3 25.26 -21.32 -1.33
N ARG A 4 24.53 -21.80 -2.31
CA ARG A 4 23.44 -21.08 -2.97
C ARG A 4 22.26 -20.83 -2.02
N ASP A 5 21.88 -21.84 -1.22
CA ASP A 5 20.77 -21.72 -0.25
C ASP A 5 21.15 -20.71 0.86
N ALA A 6 22.38 -20.79 1.36
CA ALA A 6 22.88 -19.85 2.34
C ALA A 6 22.88 -18.40 1.81
N TYR A 7 23.32 -18.16 0.58
CA TYR A 7 23.28 -16.86 -0.06
C TYR A 7 21.82 -16.36 -0.21
N THR A 8 20.90 -17.22 -0.65
CA THR A 8 19.49 -16.89 -0.82
C THR A 8 18.87 -16.45 0.51
N ILE A 9 19.14 -17.18 1.60
CA ILE A 9 18.65 -16.84 2.94
C ILE A 9 19.18 -15.48 3.41
N ILE A 10 20.48 -15.21 3.23
CA ILE A 10 21.08 -13.92 3.59
C ILE A 10 20.43 -12.78 2.80
N ARG A 11 20.23 -12.97 1.50
CA ARG A 11 19.57 -11.98 0.63
C ARG A 11 18.13 -11.70 1.07
N LEU A 12 17.34 -12.74 1.34
CA LEU A 12 15.96 -12.60 1.81
C LEU A 12 15.89 -11.86 3.16
N LYS A 13 16.74 -12.21 4.12
CA LYS A 13 16.82 -11.50 5.40
C LYS A 13 17.10 -10.01 5.19
N ARG A 14 18.02 -9.66 4.29
CA ARG A 14 18.36 -8.27 4.01
C ARG A 14 17.18 -7.51 3.37
N ILE A 15 16.48 -8.11 2.40
CA ILE A 15 15.27 -7.55 1.80
C ILE A 15 14.22 -7.29 2.89
N LEU A 16 13.92 -8.27 3.73
CA LEU A 16 12.93 -8.15 4.80
C LEU A 16 13.30 -7.06 5.81
N CYS A 17 14.54 -7.02 6.28
CA CYS A 17 15.00 -6.00 7.22
C CYS A 17 14.92 -4.58 6.62
N ARG A 18 15.30 -4.41 5.35
CA ARG A 18 15.23 -3.12 4.66
C ARG A 18 13.78 -2.68 4.42
N SER A 19 12.93 -3.61 3.99
CA SER A 19 11.50 -3.33 3.80
C SER A 19 10.82 -2.95 5.11
N ALA A 20 11.06 -3.70 6.18
CA ALA A 20 10.50 -3.41 7.50
C ALA A 20 10.95 -2.04 8.02
N TRP A 21 12.25 -1.73 7.87
CA TRP A 21 12.78 -0.42 8.23
C TRP A 21 12.14 0.71 7.41
N ALA A 22 12.07 0.59 6.08
CA ALA A 22 11.50 1.64 5.23
C ALA A 22 10.01 1.87 5.50
N LEU A 23 9.25 0.78 5.70
CA LEU A 23 7.83 0.86 6.08
C LEU A 23 7.65 1.51 7.47
N HIS A 24 8.53 1.21 8.43
CA HIS A 24 8.52 1.87 9.74
C HIS A 24 8.72 3.39 9.61
N GLU A 25 9.73 3.82 8.84
CA GLU A 25 10.00 5.25 8.61
C GLU A 25 8.80 5.95 7.95
N GLN A 26 8.21 5.33 6.94
CA GLN A 26 7.03 5.86 6.24
C GLN A 26 5.82 5.98 7.17
N LEU A 27 5.55 4.97 8.00
CA LEU A 27 4.47 5.03 8.98
C LEU A 27 4.73 6.04 10.10
N ALA A 28 5.97 6.21 10.51
CA ALA A 28 6.36 7.18 11.53
C ALA A 28 6.24 8.63 11.04
N ALA A 29 6.45 8.86 9.73
CA ALA A 29 6.31 10.18 9.12
C ALA A 29 4.88 10.70 9.11
N GLY A 30 3.87 9.81 9.06
CA GLY A 30 2.46 10.15 8.92
C GLY A 30 1.56 9.73 10.08
N SER A 31 0.26 9.83 9.82
CA SER A 31 -0.81 9.48 10.76
C SER A 31 -1.51 8.15 10.42
N PHE A 32 -1.25 7.58 9.25
CA PHE A 32 -1.80 6.28 8.87
C PHE A 32 -1.27 5.17 9.76
N ARG A 33 -2.15 4.23 10.12
CA ARG A 33 -1.81 3.04 10.91
C ARG A 33 -2.39 1.80 10.23
N PRO A 34 -1.66 0.68 10.18
CA PRO A 34 -2.19 -0.60 9.73
C PRO A 34 -3.36 -1.02 10.62
N THR A 35 -4.53 -1.22 10.02
CA THR A 35 -5.75 -1.68 10.70
C THR A 35 -6.22 -3.03 10.19
N GLY A 36 -5.78 -3.46 9.01
CA GLY A 36 -6.05 -4.76 8.43
C GLY A 36 -4.80 -5.34 7.77
N ILE A 37 -4.52 -6.62 8.06
CA ILE A 37 -3.41 -7.37 7.46
C ILE A 37 -3.95 -8.71 7.00
N GLU A 38 -3.63 -9.13 5.75
CA GLU A 38 -4.02 -10.42 5.19
C GLU A 38 -5.56 -10.65 5.23
N LEU A 39 -6.35 -9.61 4.95
CA LEU A 39 -7.81 -9.66 5.01
C LEU A 39 -8.38 -10.46 3.84
N SER A 40 -8.94 -11.63 4.13
CA SER A 40 -9.59 -12.47 3.12
C SER A 40 -11.01 -12.01 2.83
N PHE A 41 -11.40 -11.98 1.56
CA PHE A 41 -12.80 -11.74 1.16
C PHE A 41 -13.74 -12.86 1.59
N ASP A 42 -13.20 -14.06 1.85
CA ASP A 42 -14.02 -15.19 2.32
C ASP A 42 -14.49 -14.99 3.77
N ASP A 43 -13.75 -14.20 4.55
CA ASP A 43 -14.11 -13.86 5.92
C ASP A 43 -15.20 -12.78 6.00
N ILE A 44 -15.52 -12.12 4.86
CA ILE A 44 -16.47 -11.01 4.79
C ILE A 44 -17.45 -11.22 3.61
N PRO A 45 -18.38 -12.18 3.74
CA PRO A 45 -19.21 -12.62 2.61
C PRO A 45 -20.23 -11.59 2.12
N GLU A 46 -20.50 -10.53 2.87
CA GLU A 46 -21.56 -9.55 2.60
C GLU A 46 -21.10 -8.27 1.90
N LEU A 47 -19.84 -8.24 1.37
CA LEU A 47 -19.35 -7.07 0.65
C LEU A 47 -19.89 -7.02 -0.79
N ASP A 48 -20.55 -5.92 -1.13
CA ASP A 48 -21.05 -5.67 -2.50
C ASP A 48 -19.90 -5.45 -3.49
N ALA A 49 -18.79 -4.87 -3.04
CA ALA A 49 -17.59 -4.65 -3.84
C ALA A 49 -16.99 -5.94 -4.43
N VAL A 50 -17.22 -7.09 -3.79
CA VAL A 50 -16.73 -8.39 -4.23
C VAL A 50 -17.83 -9.30 -4.79
N ASN A 51 -19.10 -8.91 -4.66
CA ASN A 51 -20.28 -9.65 -5.15
C ASN A 51 -20.91 -8.95 -6.34
N VAL A 52 -20.34 -9.11 -7.51
CA VAL A 52 -20.81 -8.43 -8.74
C VAL A 52 -22.04 -9.15 -9.32
N ARG A 53 -23.16 -8.45 -9.44
CA ARG A 53 -24.36 -8.95 -10.12
C ARG A 53 -24.21 -8.70 -11.63
N LEU A 54 -24.16 -9.75 -12.42
CA LEU A 54 -24.10 -9.67 -13.90
C LEU A 54 -25.47 -9.62 -14.55
N ALA A 55 -26.46 -10.32 -13.99
CA ALA A 55 -27.85 -10.38 -14.47
C ALA A 55 -28.75 -10.79 -13.31
N GLU A 56 -30.10 -10.81 -13.53
CA GLU A 56 -31.07 -11.15 -12.47
C GLU A 56 -30.75 -12.46 -11.73
N LYS A 57 -30.13 -13.44 -12.40
CA LYS A 57 -29.83 -14.77 -11.84
C LYS A 57 -28.33 -15.10 -11.82
N SER A 58 -27.45 -14.18 -12.23
CA SER A 58 -26.03 -14.43 -12.34
C SER A 58 -25.23 -13.50 -11.46
N ARG A 59 -24.40 -14.06 -10.58
CA ARG A 59 -23.51 -13.32 -9.69
C ARG A 59 -22.10 -13.87 -9.84
N ILE A 60 -21.11 -12.98 -9.83
CA ILE A 60 -19.70 -13.32 -9.68
C ILE A 60 -19.29 -12.89 -8.28
N ARG A 61 -18.67 -13.79 -7.54
CA ARG A 61 -17.99 -13.47 -6.30
C ARG A 61 -16.50 -13.43 -6.58
N LEU A 62 -15.89 -12.29 -6.32
CA LEU A 62 -14.44 -12.14 -6.39
C LEU A 62 -13.83 -12.79 -5.15
N GLN A 63 -12.75 -13.54 -5.37
CA GLN A 63 -11.92 -14.09 -4.31
C GLN A 63 -10.62 -13.33 -4.27
N GLY A 64 -10.08 -13.13 -3.08
CA GLY A 64 -8.83 -12.43 -2.90
C GLY A 64 -8.54 -12.14 -1.44
N ARG A 65 -7.37 -11.58 -1.24
CA ARG A 65 -6.88 -11.18 0.08
C ARG A 65 -6.15 -9.85 -0.05
N ILE A 66 -6.54 -8.90 0.79
CA ILE A 66 -5.89 -7.61 0.86
C ILE A 66 -4.67 -7.76 1.77
N ASP A 67 -3.48 -7.50 1.27
CA ASP A 67 -2.27 -7.66 2.05
C ASP A 67 -2.25 -6.71 3.24
N ARG A 68 -2.59 -5.42 3.03
CA ARG A 68 -2.62 -4.43 4.09
C ARG A 68 -3.59 -3.29 3.82
N VAL A 69 -4.38 -2.96 4.84
CA VAL A 69 -5.22 -1.75 4.92
C VAL A 69 -4.67 -0.84 6.00
N ASP A 70 -4.39 0.40 5.65
CA ASP A 70 -4.03 1.44 6.60
C ASP A 70 -5.16 2.46 6.71
N THR A 71 -5.47 2.91 7.92
CA THR A 71 -6.42 4.00 8.15
C THR A 71 -5.79 5.17 8.91
N ALA A 72 -6.28 6.37 8.60
CA ALA A 72 -6.08 7.55 9.42
C ALA A 72 -7.46 8.12 9.79
N ARG A 73 -7.63 8.57 11.02
CA ARG A 73 -8.93 8.99 11.55
C ARG A 73 -8.88 10.43 12.04
N THR A 74 -9.92 11.19 11.71
CA THR A 74 -10.23 12.50 12.31
C THR A 74 -11.59 12.43 12.99
N ASP A 75 -12.06 13.54 13.54
CA ASP A 75 -13.41 13.63 14.12
C ASP A 75 -14.49 13.48 13.03
N GLU A 76 -14.20 13.86 11.79
CA GLU A 76 -15.18 13.93 10.69
C GLU A 76 -15.06 12.76 9.68
N ALA A 77 -13.87 12.17 9.53
CA ALA A 77 -13.61 11.20 8.49
C ALA A 77 -12.62 10.09 8.88
N VAL A 78 -12.75 8.96 8.18
CA VAL A 78 -11.79 7.85 8.15
C VAL A 78 -11.19 7.79 6.74
N TYR A 79 -9.90 7.91 6.64
CA TYR A 79 -9.14 7.83 5.39
C TYR A 79 -8.56 6.43 5.23
N VAL A 80 -8.79 5.81 4.08
CA VAL A 80 -8.41 4.42 3.82
C VAL A 80 -7.36 4.33 2.72
N LYS A 81 -6.29 3.64 2.99
CA LYS A 81 -5.18 3.39 2.07
C LYS A 81 -4.90 1.90 1.95
N ILE A 82 -4.71 1.41 0.74
CA ILE A 82 -4.35 0.02 0.43
C ILE A 82 -2.87 -0.06 0.06
N VAL A 83 -2.21 -1.07 0.60
CA VAL A 83 -0.83 -1.42 0.23
C VAL A 83 -0.79 -2.91 -0.10
N ASP A 84 -0.34 -3.22 -1.30
CA ASP A 84 -0.15 -4.59 -1.80
C ASP A 84 1.36 -4.84 -1.99
N TYR A 85 1.87 -5.94 -1.43
CA TYR A 85 3.29 -6.26 -1.47
C TYR A 85 3.66 -7.02 -2.73
N LYS A 86 4.65 -6.51 -3.46
CA LYS A 86 5.15 -7.13 -4.69
C LYS A 86 6.60 -7.59 -4.52
N SER A 87 6.85 -8.87 -4.75
CA SER A 87 8.20 -9.45 -4.82
C SER A 87 8.78 -9.48 -6.23
N GLY A 88 7.96 -9.17 -7.24
CA GLY A 88 8.31 -9.15 -8.66
C GLY A 88 8.49 -7.75 -9.23
N MET A 89 8.63 -7.68 -10.56
CA MET A 89 8.81 -6.43 -11.32
C MET A 89 7.48 -5.83 -11.81
N THR A 90 6.38 -6.07 -11.11
CA THR A 90 5.07 -5.51 -11.47
C THR A 90 5.08 -4.00 -11.16
N GLU A 91 5.09 -3.16 -12.17
CA GLU A 91 5.02 -1.72 -12.01
C GLU A 91 3.56 -1.24 -11.98
N PHE A 92 3.31 -0.20 -11.20
CA PHE A 92 2.02 0.47 -11.21
C PHE A 92 1.89 1.28 -12.50
N ASN A 93 0.83 1.03 -13.28
CA ASN A 93 0.61 1.72 -14.55
C ASN A 93 -0.80 2.34 -14.57
N PRO A 94 -0.91 3.68 -14.48
CA PRO A 94 -2.21 4.37 -14.49
C PRO A 94 -3.03 4.13 -15.76
N VAL A 95 -2.35 3.96 -16.91
CA VAL A 95 -3.01 3.66 -18.19
C VAL A 95 -3.61 2.26 -18.16
N SER A 96 -2.85 1.27 -17.67
CA SER A 96 -3.37 -0.09 -17.48
C SER A 96 -4.55 -0.11 -16.50
N LEU A 97 -4.49 0.69 -15.45
CA LEU A 97 -5.60 0.84 -14.51
C LEU A 97 -6.84 1.41 -15.21
N TYR A 98 -6.69 2.48 -15.97
CA TYR A 98 -7.79 3.11 -16.73
C TYR A 98 -8.47 2.14 -17.69
N TYR A 99 -7.70 1.28 -18.38
CA TYR A 99 -8.24 0.25 -19.28
C TYR A 99 -8.68 -1.03 -18.57
N GLY A 100 -8.70 -1.08 -17.24
CA GLY A 100 -9.19 -2.23 -16.48
C GLY A 100 -8.23 -3.42 -16.43
N LEU A 101 -6.95 -3.23 -16.73
CA LEU A 101 -5.94 -4.30 -16.74
C LEU A 101 -5.26 -4.51 -15.37
N GLN A 102 -5.37 -3.53 -14.45
CA GLN A 102 -4.82 -3.58 -13.08
C GLN A 102 -5.89 -3.28 -12.04
N LEU A 103 -7.01 -4.01 -12.05
CA LEU A 103 -8.16 -3.75 -11.17
C LEU A 103 -7.98 -4.21 -9.72
N GLN A 104 -6.98 -5.03 -9.41
CA GLN A 104 -6.79 -5.61 -8.08
C GLN A 104 -6.85 -4.58 -6.97
N LEU A 105 -6.05 -3.52 -7.05
CA LEU A 105 -5.99 -2.47 -6.03
C LEU A 105 -7.31 -1.69 -5.90
N VAL A 106 -8.03 -1.47 -7.01
CA VAL A 106 -9.33 -0.78 -7.00
C VAL A 106 -10.38 -1.62 -6.29
N VAL A 107 -10.43 -2.92 -6.60
CA VAL A 107 -11.34 -3.86 -5.92
C VAL A 107 -11.02 -3.91 -4.42
N TYR A 108 -9.75 -3.97 -4.06
CA TYR A 108 -9.30 -3.97 -2.67
C TYR A 108 -9.69 -2.69 -1.93
N LEU A 109 -9.52 -1.53 -2.59
CA LEU A 109 -9.93 -0.25 -2.02
C LEU A 109 -11.43 -0.19 -1.79
N ASN A 110 -12.23 -0.55 -2.79
CA ASN A 110 -13.69 -0.54 -2.67
C ASN A 110 -14.17 -1.48 -1.56
N ALA A 111 -13.59 -2.67 -1.45
CA ALA A 111 -13.90 -3.60 -0.37
C ALA A 111 -13.55 -3.02 1.01
N ALA A 112 -12.39 -2.40 1.15
CA ALA A 112 -11.95 -1.80 2.41
C ALA A 112 -12.79 -0.57 2.79
N LEU A 113 -13.19 0.26 1.81
CA LEU A 113 -14.11 1.39 2.04
C LEU A 113 -15.46 0.89 2.56
N GLU A 114 -16.05 -0.11 1.91
CA GLU A 114 -17.32 -0.71 2.32
C GLU A 114 -17.24 -1.33 3.73
N MET A 115 -16.11 -1.97 4.06
CA MET A 115 -15.88 -2.50 5.42
C MET A 115 -15.88 -1.40 6.47
N GLU A 116 -15.13 -0.32 6.22
CA GLU A 116 -15.08 0.84 7.14
C GLU A 116 -16.43 1.54 7.23
N GLU A 117 -17.18 1.71 6.13
CA GLU A 117 -18.52 2.30 6.13
C GLU A 117 -19.53 1.50 6.97
N LYS A 118 -19.44 0.16 6.95
CA LYS A 118 -20.29 -0.71 7.79
C LYS A 118 -19.97 -0.59 9.27
N GLN A 119 -18.73 -0.30 9.61
CA GLN A 119 -18.28 -0.14 11.00
C GLN A 119 -18.48 1.29 11.50
N GLU A 120 -18.32 2.27 10.61
CA GLU A 120 -18.28 3.69 10.95
C GLU A 120 -19.56 4.40 10.48
N ARG A 121 -20.49 4.64 11.42
CA ARG A 121 -21.81 5.22 11.07
C ARG A 121 -21.85 6.75 11.12
N GLN A 122 -20.86 7.39 11.73
CA GLN A 122 -20.88 8.83 12.00
C GLN A 122 -19.87 9.62 11.18
N ARG A 123 -18.83 8.96 10.65
CA ARG A 123 -17.75 9.58 9.91
C ARG A 123 -17.83 9.23 8.43
N LYS A 124 -17.39 10.16 7.59
CA LYS A 124 -17.23 9.88 6.17
C LYS A 124 -16.05 8.93 5.96
N VAL A 125 -16.20 7.96 5.07
CA VAL A 125 -15.07 7.10 4.66
C VAL A 125 -14.55 7.62 3.33
N ILE A 126 -13.25 7.94 3.28
CA ILE A 126 -12.60 8.63 2.16
C ILE A 126 -11.43 7.79 1.65
N PRO A 127 -11.35 7.52 0.34
CA PRO A 127 -10.18 6.87 -0.24
C PRO A 127 -8.97 7.80 -0.18
N ALA A 128 -7.88 7.33 0.41
CA ALA A 128 -6.62 8.07 0.51
C ALA A 128 -5.61 7.66 -0.57
N GLY A 129 -5.58 6.38 -0.96
CA GLY A 129 -4.69 5.92 -2.01
C GLY A 129 -4.59 4.42 -2.14
N ILE A 130 -3.97 3.99 -3.23
CA ILE A 130 -3.69 2.60 -3.56
C ILE A 130 -2.24 2.47 -3.99
N PHE A 131 -1.51 1.51 -3.43
CA PHE A 131 -0.07 1.41 -3.62
C PHE A 131 0.41 -0.03 -3.79
N TYR A 132 1.39 -0.21 -4.67
CA TYR A 132 2.31 -1.33 -4.64
C TYR A 132 3.54 -0.99 -3.81
N TYR A 133 3.93 -1.89 -2.93
CA TYR A 133 5.19 -1.81 -2.21
C TYR A 133 6.13 -2.92 -2.67
N HIS A 134 7.22 -2.54 -3.33
CA HIS A 134 8.20 -3.49 -3.85
C HIS A 134 9.19 -3.91 -2.76
N MET A 135 9.12 -5.19 -2.39
CA MET A 135 10.09 -5.81 -1.47
C MET A 135 11.39 -6.07 -2.23
N GLN A 136 12.32 -5.15 -2.14
CA GLN A 136 13.58 -5.20 -2.88
C GLN A 136 14.78 -4.79 -2.03
N ASP A 137 15.98 -5.08 -2.53
CA ASP A 137 17.25 -4.69 -1.94
C ASP A 137 18.01 -3.77 -2.91
N PRO A 138 17.62 -2.49 -3.01
CA PRO A 138 18.19 -1.58 -3.98
C PRO A 138 19.67 -1.29 -3.64
N VAL A 139 20.51 -1.33 -4.67
CA VAL A 139 21.91 -0.94 -4.58
C VAL A 139 21.99 0.58 -4.70
N LEU A 140 22.75 1.20 -3.80
CA LEU A 140 23.14 2.60 -3.90
C LEU A 140 24.52 2.71 -4.52
N GLU A 141 24.65 3.53 -5.54
CA GLU A 141 25.95 3.96 -6.03
C GLU A 141 26.57 4.89 -4.98
N LYS A 142 27.80 4.58 -4.57
CA LYS A 142 28.53 5.37 -3.59
C LYS A 142 29.12 6.59 -4.31
N GLU A 143 28.52 7.74 -4.08
CA GLU A 143 29.07 9.02 -4.54
C GLU A 143 30.17 9.50 -3.56
N ALA A 144 31.22 10.13 -4.09
CA ALA A 144 32.27 10.70 -3.28
C ALA A 144 31.70 11.78 -2.33
N GLY A 145 31.94 11.62 -1.03
CA GLY A 145 31.46 12.57 -0.02
C GLY A 145 30.03 12.31 0.50
N MET A 146 29.35 11.26 0.04
CA MET A 146 28.01 10.90 0.55
C MET A 146 28.13 10.46 2.01
N ASP A 147 27.42 11.16 2.89
CA ASP A 147 27.28 10.78 4.28
C ASP A 147 26.18 9.72 4.51
N ASN A 148 26.10 9.21 5.75
CA ASN A 148 25.14 8.15 6.10
C ASN A 148 23.67 8.61 6.00
N GLU A 149 23.38 9.87 6.30
CA GLU A 149 22.01 10.39 6.24
C GLU A 149 21.56 10.56 4.79
N GLN A 150 22.43 11.06 3.92
CA GLN A 150 22.16 11.14 2.48
C GLN A 150 21.94 9.75 1.87
N ALA A 151 22.75 8.76 2.27
CA ALA A 151 22.57 7.38 1.84
C ALA A 151 21.22 6.80 2.31
N ARG A 152 20.84 7.08 3.57
CA ARG A 152 19.57 6.68 4.15
C ARG A 152 18.38 7.28 3.38
N GLN A 153 18.41 8.58 3.09
CA GLN A 153 17.34 9.25 2.33
C GLN A 153 17.25 8.75 0.88
N LYS A 154 18.38 8.51 0.21
CA LYS A 154 18.38 7.89 -1.12
C LYS A 154 17.76 6.49 -1.09
N LEU A 155 18.04 5.71 -0.05
CA LEU A 155 17.48 4.38 0.10
C LEU A 155 15.97 4.44 0.33
N LEU A 156 15.49 5.34 1.18
CA LEU A 156 14.06 5.56 1.41
C LEU A 156 13.32 5.95 0.13
N ARG A 157 13.91 6.84 -0.69
CA ARG A 157 13.35 7.22 -1.98
C ARG A 157 13.22 6.02 -2.94
N LYS A 158 14.21 5.12 -2.96
CA LYS A 158 14.17 3.90 -3.79
C LYS A 158 13.16 2.86 -3.28
N LEU A 159 12.79 2.92 -2.01
CA LEU A 159 11.83 2.03 -1.36
C LEU A 159 10.45 2.69 -1.15
N ARG A 160 10.16 3.77 -1.89
CA ARG A 160 8.82 4.38 -1.86
C ARG A 160 7.80 3.44 -2.48
N PRO A 161 6.58 3.40 -1.94
CA PRO A 161 5.45 2.79 -2.63
C PRO A 161 5.18 3.50 -3.96
N ASP A 162 4.70 2.76 -4.93
CA ASP A 162 4.28 3.24 -6.23
C ASP A 162 2.75 3.10 -6.38
N GLY A 163 2.05 4.15 -6.83
CA GLY A 163 0.59 4.09 -6.86
C GLY A 163 -0.11 5.42 -7.14
N ILE A 164 -1.39 5.48 -6.77
CA ILE A 164 -2.22 6.68 -6.85
C ILE A 164 -2.58 7.16 -5.46
N LEU A 165 -2.51 8.46 -5.28
CA LEU A 165 -2.77 9.17 -4.06
C LEU A 165 -3.91 10.18 -4.27
N ASN A 166 -4.78 10.33 -3.28
CA ASN A 166 -5.72 11.43 -3.21
C ASN A 166 -4.93 12.73 -2.93
N SER A 167 -5.09 13.72 -3.81
CA SER A 167 -4.36 14.99 -3.76
C SER A 167 -4.90 16.01 -2.74
N ASP A 168 -5.87 15.62 -1.92
CA ASP A 168 -6.37 16.46 -0.83
C ASP A 168 -5.23 16.77 0.16
N GLU A 169 -5.04 18.04 0.51
CA GLU A 169 -3.98 18.51 1.41
C GLU A 169 -4.01 17.79 2.77
N GLN A 170 -5.19 17.44 3.26
CA GLN A 170 -5.35 16.71 4.49
C GLN A 170 -4.80 15.29 4.38
N VAL A 171 -5.05 14.62 3.25
CA VAL A 171 -4.50 13.27 2.98
C VAL A 171 -2.99 13.34 2.85
N LEU A 172 -2.46 14.34 2.14
CA LEU A 172 -1.02 14.54 1.98
C LEU A 172 -0.33 14.74 3.34
N SER A 173 -0.86 15.61 4.19
CA SER A 173 -0.32 15.86 5.53
C SER A 173 -0.39 14.66 6.47
N MET A 174 -1.38 13.77 6.27
CA MET A 174 -1.51 12.50 6.99
C MET A 174 -0.52 11.44 6.52
N LEU A 175 -0.09 11.50 5.26
CA LEU A 175 0.92 10.57 4.74
C LEU A 175 2.31 10.90 5.23
N ASP A 176 2.68 12.16 5.16
CA ASP A 176 3.96 12.65 5.66
C ASP A 176 3.81 14.11 6.14
N ARG A 177 4.05 14.32 7.42
CA ARG A 177 3.96 15.65 8.05
C ARG A 177 5.03 16.62 7.56
N ASN A 178 6.07 16.12 6.92
CA ASN A 178 7.20 16.89 6.38
C ASN A 178 7.09 17.11 4.87
N LEU A 179 5.98 16.73 4.23
CA LEU A 179 5.75 17.00 2.82
C LEU A 179 5.73 18.52 2.60
N THR A 180 6.82 19.01 2.03
CA THR A 180 6.88 20.34 1.42
C THR A 180 6.56 20.20 -0.07
N GLY A 181 6.02 21.25 -0.71
CA GLY A 181 5.58 21.21 -2.11
C GLY A 181 6.61 20.73 -3.15
N ASP A 182 7.89 20.67 -2.78
CA ASP A 182 9.00 20.14 -3.58
C ASP A 182 9.21 18.62 -3.44
N SER A 183 8.38 17.95 -2.67
CA SER A 183 8.53 16.51 -2.33
C SER A 183 7.61 15.57 -3.11
N LEU A 184 6.75 16.13 -3.97
CA LEU A 184 5.76 15.41 -4.79
C LEU A 184 6.30 15.05 -6.17
#